data_22dae478eb2a8e8932764cf6a92048af
#
_entry.id   22dae478eb2a8e8932764cf6a92048af
#
_cell.length_a   1.000
_cell.length_b   1.000
_cell.length_c   1.000
_cell.angle_alpha   90.00
_cell.angle_beta   90.00
_cell.angle_gamma   90.00
#
_symmetry.space_group_name_H-M   'P 1'
#
loop_
_entity.id
_entity.type
_entity.pdbx_description
1 polymer ?
#
loop_
_entity_poly.entity_id
_entity_poly.type
_entity_poly.pdbx_seq_one_letter_code
_entity_poly.pdbx_strand_id
1 'polypeptide(L)'
;MPPDETVPPDGTVPPDETALPDGTTDARARRPTGAGLAARLAQRVARRRQAPALHPYGVTCDALLTVRPTGRPWGEPWLDEPGEYAVRLRWSRAVGLPGRLPDALGLAVRVYDADGPGSLLDLLLTSSGSGRRTRHLPLPRLDALAGPYSTLLPYRIGGQEALLAVHPVVTSPLVPNTLARLRAAVEAEPLAFDLCAAPPGRAWRALGTLTTGPLHDRPPDDRVAYDPYLNRLPHLRPTAWLSGLREAAYAASRRGRGAADPTEP
;
A
#
# COMPACT_ATOMS: atom_id res chain seq x y z
N MET A 1 7.59 -6.88 75.98
CA MET A 1 8.30 -5.88 76.82
C MET A 1 8.92 -4.89 75.87
N PRO A 2 8.44 -3.67 75.77
CA PRO A 2 9.11 -2.53 75.10
C PRO A 2 10.13 -1.90 76.08
N PRO A 3 10.87 -0.89 75.80
CA PRO A 3 10.48 0.43 75.30
C PRO A 3 11.51 0.93 74.22
N ASP A 4 11.58 2.10 73.73
CA ASP A 4 11.11 3.41 74.21
C ASP A 4 11.09 4.45 73.10
N GLU A 5 10.25 5.38 73.26
CA GLU A 5 10.09 6.64 72.57
C GLU A 5 11.33 7.53 72.53
N THR A 6 11.44 8.35 71.49
CA THR A 6 11.59 9.78 71.72
C THR A 6 11.43 10.59 70.42
N VAL A 7 10.41 11.45 70.42
CA VAL A 7 10.19 12.67 69.70
C VAL A 7 10.39 13.80 70.74
N PRO A 8 10.55 15.04 70.42
CA PRO A 8 10.78 15.99 69.32
C PRO A 8 11.88 17.05 69.68
N PRO A 9 11.85 18.34 69.36
CA PRO A 9 10.86 19.21 68.70
C PRO A 9 11.40 20.25 67.70
N ASP A 10 10.44 20.77 66.96
CA ASP A 10 10.18 22.23 66.74
C ASP A 10 11.13 23.10 65.89
N GLY A 11 10.48 23.78 64.99
CA GLY A 11 10.65 25.22 64.85
C GLY A 11 11.17 25.72 63.52
N THR A 12 10.28 26.35 62.85
CA THR A 12 10.43 27.60 62.11
C THR A 12 10.17 27.54 60.61
N VAL A 13 9.00 27.98 60.28
CA VAL A 13 8.63 28.65 59.02
C VAL A 13 9.04 30.12 59.16
N PRO A 14 9.60 30.74 58.14
CA PRO A 14 9.13 31.99 57.60
C PRO A 14 9.41 32.11 56.09
N PRO A 15 9.10 33.24 55.46
CA PRO A 15 7.86 33.45 54.75
C PRO A 15 8.08 33.59 53.22
N ASP A 16 6.97 33.44 52.53
CA ASP A 16 6.52 34.12 51.32
C ASP A 16 7.53 35.05 50.62
N GLU A 17 7.87 34.71 49.41
CA GLU A 17 8.24 35.71 48.42
C GLU A 17 7.78 35.28 47.01
N THR A 18 6.70 35.95 46.64
CA THR A 18 6.14 36.08 45.32
C THR A 18 7.20 36.36 44.26
N ALA A 19 7.35 35.47 43.32
CA ALA A 19 7.89 35.79 41.98
C ALA A 19 7.27 34.88 40.94
N LEU A 20 6.28 35.39 40.25
CA LEU A 20 5.83 34.84 38.96
C LEU A 20 6.94 35.07 37.93
N PRO A 21 7.40 34.06 37.22
CA PRO A 21 8.08 34.30 35.97
C PRO A 21 7.05 34.31 34.82
N ASP A 22 7.08 35.38 34.09
CA ASP A 22 6.39 35.63 32.85
C ASP A 22 6.43 34.38 31.93
N GLY A 23 5.23 33.87 31.68
CA GLY A 23 5.03 32.84 30.67
C GLY A 23 5.04 33.42 29.27
N THR A 24 6.19 33.73 28.72
CA THR A 24 6.36 33.81 27.26
C THR A 24 6.41 32.41 26.72
N THR A 25 5.23 31.90 26.42
CA THR A 25 5.06 30.70 25.61
C THR A 25 5.59 30.99 24.21
N ASP A 26 6.86 30.66 24.00
CA ASP A 26 7.48 30.67 22.68
C ASP A 26 6.75 29.60 21.82
N ALA A 27 5.70 30.05 21.14
CA ALA A 27 4.99 29.31 20.12
C ALA A 27 5.91 29.15 18.90
N ARG A 28 7.00 28.43 19.10
CA ARG A 28 7.77 27.92 17.96
C ARG A 28 6.84 27.08 17.11
N ALA A 29 6.32 27.69 16.06
CA ALA A 29 5.61 27.02 14.99
C ALA A 29 6.44 25.81 14.57
N ARG A 30 5.97 24.60 14.96
CA ARG A 30 6.61 23.33 14.56
C ARG A 30 6.67 23.34 13.05
N ARG A 31 7.88 23.44 12.51
CA ARG A 31 8.12 23.29 11.08
C ARG A 31 7.47 21.96 10.67
N PRO A 32 6.65 21.96 9.61
CA PRO A 32 5.98 20.73 9.18
C PRO A 32 7.05 19.68 8.90
N THR A 33 6.92 18.53 9.55
CA THR A 33 7.79 17.37 9.28
C THR A 33 7.69 17.05 7.79
N GLY A 34 8.74 16.53 7.18
CA GLY A 34 8.77 16.20 5.75
C GLY A 34 7.56 15.38 5.28
N ALA A 35 7.01 14.53 6.16
CA ALA A 35 5.75 13.81 5.98
C ALA A 35 4.54 14.74 5.75
N GLY A 36 4.40 15.79 6.55
CA GLY A 36 3.30 16.75 6.40
C GLY A 36 3.38 17.58 5.12
N LEU A 37 4.60 17.90 4.66
CA LEU A 37 4.79 18.60 3.40
C LEU A 37 4.45 17.70 2.19
N ALA A 38 4.90 16.46 2.19
CA ALA A 38 4.60 15.49 1.15
C ALA A 38 3.08 15.22 1.04
N ALA A 39 2.39 15.08 2.18
CA ALA A 39 0.94 14.90 2.21
C ALA A 39 0.18 16.12 1.63
N ARG A 40 0.60 17.34 1.98
CA ARG A 40 0.01 18.58 1.44
C ARG A 40 0.25 18.72 -0.05
N LEU A 41 1.44 18.36 -0.53
CA LEU A 41 1.75 18.40 -1.96
C LEU A 41 0.90 17.38 -2.72
N ALA A 42 0.81 16.14 -2.23
CA ALA A 42 -0.03 15.10 -2.81
C ALA A 42 -1.52 15.53 -2.87
N GLN A 43 -2.04 16.13 -1.81
CA GLN A 43 -3.41 16.65 -1.78
C GLN A 43 -3.63 17.79 -2.79
N ARG A 44 -2.67 18.73 -2.91
CA ARG A 44 -2.77 19.82 -3.90
C ARG A 44 -2.75 19.31 -5.33
N VAL A 45 -1.87 18.35 -5.62
CA VAL A 45 -1.78 17.75 -6.97
C VAL A 45 -3.05 16.96 -7.28
N ALA A 46 -3.57 16.17 -6.34
CA ALA A 46 -4.82 15.43 -6.51
C ALA A 46 -6.02 16.36 -6.76
N ARG A 47 -6.13 17.47 -6.03
CA ARG A 47 -7.19 18.48 -6.23
C ARG A 47 -7.11 19.16 -7.60
N ARG A 48 -5.89 19.53 -8.04
CA ARG A 48 -5.71 20.20 -9.34
C ARG A 48 -6.03 19.30 -10.53
N ARG A 49 -5.80 17.99 -10.40
CA ARG A 49 -6.00 17.02 -11.47
C ARG A 49 -7.36 16.35 -11.44
N GLN A 50 -8.13 16.49 -10.35
CA GLN A 50 -9.32 15.68 -10.06
C GLN A 50 -9.04 14.16 -10.22
N ALA A 51 -7.79 13.77 -10.02
CA ALA A 51 -7.25 12.43 -10.21
C ALA A 51 -6.22 12.15 -9.10
N PRO A 52 -5.81 10.90 -8.87
CA PRO A 52 -4.72 10.55 -7.96
C PRO A 52 -3.46 11.38 -8.24
N ALA A 53 -2.76 11.80 -7.19
CA ALA A 53 -1.53 12.58 -7.31
C ALA A 53 -0.43 11.81 -8.06
N LEU A 54 -0.38 10.50 -7.83
CA LEU A 54 0.41 9.52 -8.60
C LEU A 54 -0.55 8.59 -9.32
N HIS A 55 -0.11 8.05 -10.46
CA HIS A 55 -0.88 7.11 -11.28
C HIS A 55 -2.24 7.66 -11.77
N PRO A 56 -2.29 8.86 -12.37
CA PRO A 56 -3.54 9.54 -12.73
C PRO A 56 -4.33 8.79 -13.81
N TYR A 57 -3.65 8.07 -14.71
CA TYR A 57 -4.25 7.32 -15.81
C TYR A 57 -3.93 5.84 -15.66
N GLY A 58 -4.88 4.98 -16.04
CA GLY A 58 -4.71 3.53 -15.93
C GLY A 58 -5.58 2.73 -16.89
N VAL A 59 -5.25 1.46 -17.02
CA VAL A 59 -6.04 0.44 -17.69
C VAL A 59 -6.61 -0.47 -16.61
N THR A 60 -7.91 -0.65 -16.61
CA THR A 60 -8.62 -1.49 -15.64
C THR A 60 -9.25 -2.67 -16.35
N CYS A 61 -9.09 -3.85 -15.78
CA CYS A 61 -9.76 -5.07 -16.22
C CYS A 61 -10.24 -5.89 -15.01
N ASP A 62 -11.16 -6.78 -15.23
CA ASP A 62 -11.41 -7.88 -14.31
C ASP A 62 -10.32 -8.94 -14.43
N ALA A 63 -10.22 -9.80 -13.44
CA ALA A 63 -9.28 -10.90 -13.43
C ALA A 63 -9.79 -12.02 -12.51
N LEU A 64 -9.21 -13.20 -12.66
CA LEU A 64 -9.41 -14.33 -11.77
C LEU A 64 -8.10 -14.64 -11.05
N LEU A 65 -8.15 -14.76 -9.74
CA LEU A 65 -7.05 -15.29 -8.93
C LEU A 65 -7.38 -16.69 -8.49
N THR A 66 -6.59 -17.67 -8.94
CA THR A 66 -6.66 -19.06 -8.48
C THR A 66 -5.54 -19.30 -7.48
N VAL A 67 -5.87 -19.43 -6.19
CA VAL A 67 -4.90 -19.74 -5.13
C VAL A 67 -4.67 -21.24 -5.09
N ARG A 68 -3.41 -21.63 -5.08
CA ARG A 68 -2.96 -23.01 -4.95
C ARG A 68 -1.85 -23.08 -3.91
N PRO A 69 -2.18 -23.42 -2.67
CA PRO A 69 -1.21 -23.44 -1.58
C PRO A 69 -0.03 -24.35 -1.91
N THR A 70 1.16 -23.84 -1.66
CA THR A 70 2.39 -24.62 -1.83
C THR A 70 3.23 -24.55 -0.57
N GLY A 71 3.63 -25.71 -0.08
CA GLY A 71 4.55 -25.84 1.02
C GLY A 71 3.96 -25.40 2.36
N ARG A 72 4.73 -24.66 3.14
CA ARG A 72 4.42 -24.35 4.54
C ARG A 72 3.30 -23.31 4.63
N PRO A 73 2.31 -23.47 5.52
CA PRO A 73 1.25 -22.47 5.72
C PRO A 73 1.80 -21.09 6.09
N TRP A 74 1.08 -20.05 5.69
CA TRP A 74 1.35 -18.67 6.03
C TRP A 74 0.65 -18.23 7.32
N GLY A 75 -0.38 -18.98 7.75
CA GLY A 75 -1.29 -18.59 8.83
C GLY A 75 -2.32 -17.56 8.36
N GLU A 76 -2.66 -17.60 7.09
CA GLU A 76 -3.67 -16.77 6.46
C GLU A 76 -4.54 -17.68 5.58
N PRO A 77 -5.79 -17.98 5.97
CA PRO A 77 -6.64 -18.93 5.25
C PRO A 77 -6.75 -18.67 3.76
N TRP A 78 -6.87 -17.41 3.39
CA TRP A 78 -6.93 -17.00 1.97
C TRP A 78 -5.74 -17.48 1.14
N LEU A 79 -4.55 -17.63 1.73
CA LEU A 79 -3.35 -18.10 1.04
C LEU A 79 -3.06 -19.58 1.29
N ASP A 80 -3.65 -20.15 2.32
CA ASP A 80 -3.37 -21.50 2.80
C ASP A 80 -4.39 -22.52 2.31
N GLU A 81 -5.52 -22.06 1.79
CA GLU A 81 -6.59 -22.90 1.26
C GLU A 81 -6.72 -22.67 -0.27
N PRO A 82 -6.99 -23.73 -1.06
CA PRO A 82 -7.30 -23.56 -2.48
C PRO A 82 -8.56 -22.72 -2.65
N GLY A 83 -8.54 -21.77 -3.58
CA GLY A 83 -9.69 -20.93 -3.82
C GLY A 83 -9.61 -20.17 -5.14
N GLU A 84 -10.75 -19.71 -5.60
CA GLU A 84 -10.87 -18.82 -6.76
C GLU A 84 -11.56 -17.53 -6.31
N TYR A 85 -10.96 -16.41 -6.69
CA TYR A 85 -11.40 -15.09 -6.26
C TYR A 85 -11.56 -14.16 -7.45
N ALA A 86 -12.68 -13.47 -7.52
CA ALA A 86 -12.85 -12.38 -8.46
C ALA A 86 -11.88 -11.24 -8.07
N VAL A 87 -11.24 -10.67 -9.09
CA VAL A 87 -10.24 -9.62 -8.89
C VAL A 87 -10.50 -8.48 -9.86
N ARG A 88 -10.19 -7.27 -9.42
CA ARG A 88 -10.06 -6.11 -10.29
C ARG A 88 -8.63 -5.63 -10.30
N LEU A 89 -8.07 -5.53 -11.50
CA LEU A 89 -6.73 -5.03 -11.74
C LEU A 89 -6.77 -3.63 -12.32
N ARG A 90 -5.79 -2.81 -11.93
CA ARG A 90 -5.59 -1.51 -12.56
C ARG A 90 -4.10 -1.23 -12.73
N TRP A 91 -3.65 -1.23 -13.99
CA TRP A 91 -2.32 -0.72 -14.33
C TRP A 91 -2.31 0.79 -14.43
N SER A 92 -1.19 1.38 -14.07
CA SER A 92 -0.98 2.83 -14.16
C SER A 92 0.50 3.15 -14.31
N ARG A 93 0.79 4.36 -14.78
CA ARG A 93 2.13 4.93 -14.83
C ARG A 93 2.30 5.89 -13.68
N ALA A 94 3.45 5.83 -12.99
CA ALA A 94 3.67 6.63 -11.78
C ALA A 94 3.68 8.13 -12.08
N VAL A 95 4.47 8.55 -13.05
CA VAL A 95 4.62 9.96 -13.42
C VAL A 95 3.76 10.30 -14.64
N GLY A 96 3.55 9.35 -15.54
CA GLY A 96 2.81 9.55 -16.78
C GLY A 96 3.60 10.41 -17.78
N LEU A 97 4.91 10.22 -17.84
CA LEU A 97 5.77 10.92 -18.78
C LEU A 97 5.32 10.71 -20.23
N PRO A 98 5.47 11.71 -21.12
CA PRO A 98 5.10 11.55 -22.53
C PRO A 98 5.90 10.45 -23.23
N GLY A 99 5.26 9.75 -24.17
CA GLY A 99 5.91 8.87 -25.11
C GLY A 99 6.46 7.57 -24.54
N ARG A 100 7.61 7.13 -25.07
CA ARG A 100 8.26 5.85 -24.83
C ARG A 100 9.32 5.91 -23.71
N LEU A 101 9.25 6.89 -22.83
CA LEU A 101 10.20 6.99 -21.71
C LEU A 101 9.93 5.92 -20.67
N PRO A 102 10.98 5.39 -20.02
CA PRO A 102 10.82 4.49 -18.89
C PRO A 102 10.03 5.16 -17.78
N ASP A 103 9.06 4.44 -17.18
CA ASP A 103 8.29 4.90 -16.03
C ASP A 103 8.15 3.76 -15.03
N ALA A 104 8.04 4.09 -13.77
CA ALA A 104 7.64 3.11 -12.78
C ALA A 104 6.15 2.80 -12.99
N LEU A 105 5.84 1.51 -13.10
CA LEU A 105 4.49 1.06 -13.34
C LEU A 105 3.86 0.64 -12.02
N GLY A 106 2.63 1.06 -11.77
CA GLY A 106 1.82 0.60 -10.67
C GLY A 106 0.83 -0.46 -11.13
N LEU A 107 0.59 -1.44 -10.29
CA LEU A 107 -0.46 -2.42 -10.44
C LEU A 107 -1.25 -2.48 -9.14
N ALA A 108 -2.48 -2.01 -9.17
CA ALA A 108 -3.42 -2.16 -8.07
C ALA A 108 -4.25 -3.43 -8.30
N VAL A 109 -4.36 -4.24 -7.26
CA VAL A 109 -5.09 -5.51 -7.24
C VAL A 109 -6.12 -5.44 -6.13
N ARG A 110 -7.39 -5.53 -6.47
CA ARG A 110 -8.49 -5.70 -5.50
C ARG A 110 -9.02 -7.11 -5.59
N VAL A 111 -8.90 -7.84 -4.51
CA VAL A 111 -9.48 -9.18 -4.35
C VAL A 111 -10.80 -9.04 -3.60
N TYR A 112 -11.84 -9.65 -4.13
CA TYR A 112 -13.17 -9.68 -3.54
C TYR A 112 -13.35 -10.95 -2.74
N ASP A 113 -14.04 -10.84 -1.61
CA ASP A 113 -14.49 -11.96 -0.76
C ASP A 113 -13.35 -12.87 -0.23
N ALA A 114 -12.12 -12.35 -0.13
CA ALA A 114 -10.96 -13.12 0.34
C ALA A 114 -11.07 -13.59 1.80
N ASP A 115 -11.90 -12.93 2.61
CA ASP A 115 -12.19 -13.28 4.02
C ASP A 115 -13.72 -13.36 4.23
N GLY A 116 -14.40 -14.01 3.31
CA GLY A 116 -15.86 -14.12 3.28
C GLY A 116 -16.58 -12.98 2.57
N PRO A 117 -17.91 -13.12 2.37
CA PRO A 117 -18.70 -12.22 1.54
C PRO A 117 -18.59 -10.74 1.96
N GLY A 118 -18.31 -9.87 0.99
CA GLY A 118 -18.19 -8.43 1.16
C GLY A 118 -16.80 -7.97 1.63
N SER A 119 -15.87 -8.86 1.96
CA SER A 119 -14.51 -8.48 2.29
C SER A 119 -13.75 -7.99 1.06
N LEU A 120 -12.89 -6.98 1.25
CA LEU A 120 -12.04 -6.43 0.21
C LEU A 120 -10.58 -6.47 0.64
N LEU A 121 -9.72 -6.91 -0.26
CA LEU A 121 -8.27 -6.81 -0.07
C LEU A 121 -7.67 -6.00 -1.21
N ASP A 122 -7.03 -4.88 -0.89
CA ASP A 122 -6.28 -4.07 -1.84
C ASP A 122 -4.77 -4.31 -1.69
N LEU A 123 -4.13 -4.70 -2.77
CA LEU A 123 -2.67 -4.77 -2.88
C LEU A 123 -2.19 -3.71 -3.87
N LEU A 124 -1.24 -2.89 -3.45
CA LEU A 124 -0.60 -1.90 -4.30
C LEU A 124 0.83 -2.32 -4.60
N LEU A 125 1.05 -2.65 -5.83
CA LEU A 125 2.31 -3.20 -6.33
C LEU A 125 2.97 -2.19 -7.27
N THR A 126 4.28 -2.17 -7.28
CA THR A 126 5.07 -1.32 -8.17
C THR A 126 6.10 -2.17 -8.90
N SER A 127 6.36 -1.84 -10.16
CA SER A 127 7.40 -2.49 -10.95
C SER A 127 8.73 -2.45 -10.20
N SER A 128 9.32 -3.61 -9.95
CA SER A 128 10.50 -3.82 -9.10
C SER A 128 11.43 -4.86 -9.68
N GLY A 129 12.60 -5.04 -9.08
CA GLY A 129 13.45 -6.17 -9.43
C GLY A 129 12.99 -7.47 -8.76
N SER A 130 13.50 -8.59 -9.25
CA SER A 130 13.27 -9.93 -8.68
C SER A 130 14.26 -10.29 -7.57
N GLY A 131 15.43 -9.63 -7.53
CA GLY A 131 16.51 -9.92 -6.60
C GLY A 131 16.21 -9.47 -5.16
N ARG A 132 16.94 -10.05 -4.19
CA ARG A 132 16.70 -9.81 -2.75
C ARG A 132 16.72 -8.34 -2.32
N ARG A 133 17.50 -7.48 -2.97
CA ARG A 133 17.56 -6.03 -2.69
C ARG A 133 16.67 -5.25 -3.65
N THR A 134 16.68 -5.60 -4.93
CA THR A 134 15.98 -4.84 -5.98
C THR A 134 14.46 -4.99 -5.91
N ARG A 135 13.93 -6.04 -5.26
CA ARG A 135 12.49 -6.21 -5.01
C ARG A 135 11.87 -5.16 -4.09
N HIS A 136 12.71 -4.38 -3.38
CA HIS A 136 12.29 -3.27 -2.51
C HIS A 136 12.39 -1.90 -3.21
N LEU A 137 12.82 -1.87 -4.47
CA LEU A 137 13.07 -0.64 -5.20
C LEU A 137 12.13 -0.51 -6.40
N PRO A 138 11.49 0.63 -6.59
CA PRO A 138 10.73 0.90 -7.81
C PRO A 138 11.71 0.98 -8.99
N LEU A 139 11.44 0.20 -10.05
CA LEU A 139 12.26 0.19 -11.26
C LEU A 139 11.46 0.71 -12.45
N PRO A 140 11.90 1.81 -13.09
CA PRO A 140 11.33 2.26 -14.35
C PRO A 140 11.52 1.22 -15.45
N ARG A 141 10.50 1.03 -16.30
CA ARG A 141 10.49 0.04 -17.38
C ARG A 141 9.96 0.60 -18.67
N LEU A 142 10.43 0.02 -19.77
CA LEU A 142 9.88 0.22 -21.11
C LEU A 142 8.86 -0.86 -21.47
N ASP A 143 8.97 -2.04 -20.87
CA ASP A 143 8.10 -3.19 -21.06
C ASP A 143 7.32 -3.48 -19.76
N ALA A 144 5.99 -3.53 -19.88
CA ALA A 144 5.11 -3.79 -18.77
C ALA A 144 5.26 -5.21 -18.18
N LEU A 145 5.71 -6.15 -18.97
CA LEU A 145 5.87 -7.56 -18.56
C LEU A 145 7.32 -7.98 -18.28
N ALA A 146 8.29 -7.04 -18.30
CA ALA A 146 9.70 -7.35 -18.11
C ALA A 146 10.12 -7.84 -16.72
N GLY A 147 9.20 -8.06 -15.80
CA GLY A 147 9.52 -8.57 -14.46
C GLY A 147 8.46 -8.21 -13.40
N PRO A 148 8.73 -8.50 -12.12
CA PRO A 148 7.71 -8.46 -11.08
C PRO A 148 7.21 -7.06 -10.74
N TYR A 149 6.00 -7.04 -10.20
CA TYR A 149 5.44 -5.95 -9.44
C TYR A 149 5.37 -6.38 -7.99
N SER A 150 5.99 -5.65 -7.08
CA SER A 150 6.01 -6.00 -5.66
C SER A 150 5.40 -4.90 -4.78
N THR A 151 5.04 -5.25 -3.55
CA THR A 151 4.59 -4.29 -2.54
C THR A 151 5.69 -3.34 -2.08
N LEU A 152 6.94 -3.55 -2.48
CA LEU A 152 8.17 -2.87 -2.05
C LEU A 152 8.44 -2.96 -0.54
N LEU A 153 7.40 -2.95 0.26
CA LEU A 153 7.43 -3.06 1.73
C LEU A 153 6.73 -4.34 2.16
N PRO A 154 7.21 -4.97 3.23
CA PRO A 154 6.63 -6.20 3.70
C PRO A 154 5.21 -6.00 4.25
N TYR A 155 4.43 -7.05 4.13
CA TYR A 155 3.16 -7.25 4.81
C TYR A 155 3.36 -8.24 5.94
N ARG A 156 2.60 -8.09 7.00
CA ARG A 156 2.41 -9.14 7.99
C ARG A 156 1.36 -10.11 7.44
N ILE A 157 1.75 -11.35 7.27
CA ILE A 157 0.91 -12.43 6.77
C ILE A 157 0.87 -13.50 7.86
N GLY A 158 -0.27 -13.64 8.54
CA GLY A 158 -0.33 -14.46 9.73
C GLY A 158 0.71 -14.02 10.76
N GLY A 159 1.58 -14.92 11.16
CA GLY A 159 2.65 -14.68 12.14
C GLY A 159 3.97 -14.17 11.58
N GLN A 160 4.12 -13.97 10.27
CA GLN A 160 5.40 -13.67 9.62
C GLN A 160 5.32 -12.45 8.70
N GLU A 161 6.48 -11.88 8.40
CA GLU A 161 6.59 -10.78 7.43
C GLU A 161 7.01 -11.33 6.07
N ALA A 162 6.37 -10.84 5.00
CA ALA A 162 6.77 -11.16 3.63
C ALA A 162 6.40 -10.03 2.68
N LEU A 163 7.15 -9.92 1.58
CA LEU A 163 6.73 -9.16 0.41
C LEU A 163 5.73 -9.98 -0.38
N LEU A 164 4.74 -9.30 -0.94
CA LEU A 164 3.88 -9.86 -1.98
C LEU A 164 4.29 -9.31 -3.34
N ALA A 165 4.19 -10.12 -4.37
CA ALA A 165 4.45 -9.71 -5.73
C ALA A 165 3.62 -10.51 -6.72
N VAL A 166 3.43 -9.96 -7.93
CA VAL A 166 3.00 -10.72 -9.09
C VAL A 166 4.11 -10.73 -10.13
N HIS A 167 4.42 -11.90 -10.61
CA HIS A 167 5.44 -12.14 -11.63
C HIS A 167 4.76 -12.47 -12.95
N PRO A 168 4.97 -11.69 -14.03
CA PRO A 168 4.43 -12.06 -15.34
C PRO A 168 4.91 -13.45 -15.76
N VAL A 169 3.98 -14.30 -16.16
CA VAL A 169 4.27 -15.54 -16.85
C VAL A 169 4.45 -15.19 -18.32
N VAL A 170 5.71 -14.98 -18.72
CA VAL A 170 6.03 -14.46 -20.05
C VAL A 170 5.90 -15.58 -21.08
N THR A 171 4.82 -15.53 -21.85
CA THR A 171 4.64 -16.31 -23.08
C THR A 171 4.52 -15.41 -24.30
N SER A 172 4.44 -14.12 -24.11
CA SER A 172 4.05 -13.12 -25.11
C SER A 172 5.19 -12.17 -25.48
N PRO A 173 5.10 -11.53 -26.66
CA PRO A 173 6.06 -10.52 -27.08
C PRO A 173 6.01 -9.31 -26.13
N LEU A 174 7.07 -8.52 -26.17
CA LEU A 174 7.27 -7.28 -25.41
C LEU A 174 6.04 -6.37 -25.45
N VAL A 175 5.52 -6.01 -24.28
CA VAL A 175 4.39 -5.09 -24.13
C VAL A 175 4.90 -3.71 -23.70
N PRO A 176 4.95 -2.74 -24.63
CA PRO A 176 5.39 -1.40 -24.29
C PRO A 176 4.58 -0.78 -23.13
N ASN A 177 5.23 -0.01 -22.28
CA ASN A 177 4.68 0.59 -21.06
C ASN A 177 3.61 1.68 -21.29
N THR A 178 3.15 1.89 -22.51
CA THR A 178 2.07 2.83 -22.79
C THR A 178 0.71 2.19 -22.50
N LEU A 179 -0.22 2.96 -21.93
CA LEU A 179 -1.55 2.44 -21.57
C LEU A 179 -2.30 1.88 -22.78
N ALA A 180 -2.15 2.49 -23.96
CA ALA A 180 -2.77 2.01 -25.18
C ALA A 180 -2.25 0.63 -25.61
N ARG A 181 -0.94 0.39 -25.49
CA ARG A 181 -0.34 -0.90 -25.83
C ARG A 181 -0.66 -1.97 -24.79
N LEU A 182 -0.68 -1.59 -23.51
CA LEU A 182 -1.09 -2.50 -22.45
C LEU A 182 -2.57 -2.90 -22.61
N ARG A 183 -3.42 -1.93 -22.92
CA ARG A 183 -4.84 -2.20 -23.24
C ARG A 183 -4.96 -3.19 -24.39
N ALA A 184 -4.29 -2.92 -25.51
CA ALA A 184 -4.29 -3.81 -26.66
C ALA A 184 -3.77 -5.22 -26.34
N ALA A 185 -2.78 -5.37 -25.49
CA ALA A 185 -2.27 -6.65 -25.07
C ALA A 185 -3.30 -7.45 -24.26
N VAL A 186 -3.98 -6.81 -23.29
CA VAL A 186 -5.05 -7.46 -22.51
C VAL A 186 -6.28 -7.80 -23.37
N GLU A 187 -6.56 -6.99 -24.41
CA GLU A 187 -7.64 -7.26 -25.36
C GLU A 187 -7.32 -8.45 -26.28
N ALA A 188 -6.05 -8.62 -26.65
CA ALA A 188 -5.63 -9.65 -27.57
C ALA A 188 -5.65 -11.05 -26.94
N GLU A 189 -5.17 -11.17 -25.70
CA GLU A 189 -5.11 -12.43 -24.97
C GLU A 189 -5.05 -12.21 -23.44
N PRO A 190 -5.54 -13.18 -22.64
CA PRO A 190 -5.40 -13.11 -21.19
C PRO A 190 -3.93 -13.13 -20.78
N LEU A 191 -3.51 -12.16 -19.98
CA LEU A 191 -2.17 -12.12 -19.38
C LEU A 191 -2.18 -12.89 -18.06
N ALA A 192 -1.18 -13.75 -17.85
CA ALA A 192 -1.03 -14.52 -16.63
C ALA A 192 0.12 -14.01 -15.77
N PHE A 193 -0.07 -14.08 -14.45
CA PHE A 193 0.91 -13.69 -13.45
C PHE A 193 0.91 -14.70 -12.31
N ASP A 194 2.09 -15.08 -11.84
CA ASP A 194 2.23 -15.83 -10.60
C ASP A 194 2.15 -14.87 -9.40
N LEU A 195 1.14 -15.04 -8.54
CA LEU A 195 1.13 -14.41 -7.23
C LEU A 195 2.17 -15.10 -6.35
N CYS A 196 3.08 -14.32 -5.79
CA CYS A 196 4.19 -14.81 -5.01
C CYS A 196 4.33 -14.09 -3.68
N ALA A 197 4.88 -14.78 -2.69
CA ALA A 197 5.34 -14.16 -1.45
C ALA A 197 6.79 -14.54 -1.15
N ALA A 198 7.51 -13.63 -0.49
CA ALA A 198 8.88 -13.87 -0.07
C ALA A 198 9.14 -13.30 1.33
N PRO A 199 9.42 -14.15 2.33
CA PRO A 199 9.93 -13.70 3.61
C PRO A 199 11.26 -12.96 3.47
N PRO A 200 11.67 -12.15 4.47
CA PRO A 200 12.97 -11.47 4.44
C PRO A 200 14.12 -12.43 4.13
N GLY A 201 14.95 -12.05 3.16
CA GLY A 201 16.11 -12.85 2.75
C GLY A 201 15.82 -14.18 2.04
N ARG A 202 14.57 -14.59 1.87
CA ARG A 202 14.18 -15.84 1.20
C ARG A 202 13.83 -15.63 -0.27
N ALA A 203 13.79 -16.72 -1.03
CA ALA A 203 13.30 -16.73 -2.41
C ALA A 203 11.78 -16.49 -2.46
N TRP A 204 11.30 -16.12 -3.64
CA TRP A 204 9.88 -16.07 -3.95
C TRP A 204 9.28 -17.47 -3.92
N ARG A 205 8.08 -17.58 -3.37
CA ARG A 205 7.25 -18.79 -3.35
C ARG A 205 5.92 -18.47 -4.00
N ALA A 206 5.56 -19.22 -5.02
CA ALA A 206 4.28 -19.07 -5.69
C ALA A 206 3.13 -19.46 -4.74
N LEU A 207 2.04 -18.73 -4.83
CA LEU A 207 0.81 -18.89 -4.04
C LEU A 207 -0.39 -19.20 -4.92
N GLY A 208 -0.35 -18.77 -6.18
CA GLY A 208 -1.44 -18.91 -7.12
C GLY A 208 -1.16 -18.20 -8.42
N THR A 209 -2.14 -18.22 -9.30
CA THR A 209 -2.07 -17.59 -10.63
C THR A 209 -3.18 -16.55 -10.77
N LEU A 210 -2.81 -15.37 -11.23
CA LEU A 210 -3.71 -14.27 -11.55
C LEU A 210 -3.80 -14.15 -13.06
N THR A 211 -5.01 -14.27 -13.62
CA THR A 211 -5.25 -14.21 -15.05
C THR A 211 -6.18 -13.05 -15.37
N THR A 212 -5.79 -12.18 -16.31
CA THR A 212 -6.63 -11.07 -16.74
C THR A 212 -7.84 -11.54 -17.52
N GLY A 213 -8.95 -10.86 -17.34
CA GLY A 213 -10.20 -11.03 -18.05
C GLY A 213 -10.60 -9.77 -18.81
N PRO A 214 -11.90 -9.54 -19.02
CA PRO A 214 -12.41 -8.42 -19.80
C PRO A 214 -11.96 -7.06 -19.30
N LEU A 215 -11.65 -6.17 -20.25
CA LEU A 215 -11.37 -4.77 -19.98
C LEU A 215 -12.65 -4.01 -19.63
N HIS A 216 -12.51 -3.02 -18.78
CA HIS A 216 -13.56 -2.04 -18.57
C HIS A 216 -13.50 -0.95 -19.65
N ASP A 217 -14.58 -0.78 -20.40
CA ASP A 217 -14.68 0.21 -21.50
C ASP A 217 -14.69 1.65 -20.99
N ARG A 218 -15.27 1.85 -19.84
CA ARG A 218 -15.11 3.09 -19.09
C ARG A 218 -14.21 2.79 -17.91
N PRO A 219 -13.23 3.65 -17.61
CA PRO A 219 -12.59 3.54 -16.30
C PRO A 219 -13.73 3.52 -15.29
N PRO A 220 -13.87 2.45 -14.48
CA PRO A 220 -14.82 2.47 -13.39
C PRO A 220 -14.53 3.76 -12.65
N ASP A 221 -15.57 4.52 -12.40
CA ASP A 221 -15.55 5.86 -11.85
C ASP A 221 -14.20 6.12 -11.17
N ASP A 222 -13.42 7.09 -11.62
CA ASP A 222 -12.05 7.37 -11.09
C ASP A 222 -12.03 7.56 -9.55
N ARG A 223 -13.21 7.45 -8.94
CA ARG A 223 -13.49 7.45 -7.51
C ARG A 223 -13.19 6.12 -6.80
N VAL A 224 -13.01 4.99 -7.50
CA VAL A 224 -12.60 3.75 -6.83
C VAL A 224 -11.17 3.93 -6.31
N ALA A 225 -11.07 4.30 -5.05
CA ALA A 225 -9.79 4.40 -4.37
C ALA A 225 -9.35 3.00 -3.93
N TYR A 226 -8.19 2.55 -4.43
CA TYR A 226 -7.50 1.41 -3.85
C TYR A 226 -6.76 1.86 -2.60
N ASP A 227 -7.04 1.24 -1.48
CA ASP A 227 -6.46 1.62 -0.20
C ASP A 227 -6.12 0.38 0.65
N PRO A 228 -4.86 -0.01 0.74
CA PRO A 228 -4.42 -1.22 1.46
C PRO A 228 -4.50 -1.08 2.99
N TYR A 229 -4.86 0.07 3.50
CA TYR A 229 -5.07 0.28 4.95
C TYR A 229 -6.53 0.14 5.34
N LEU A 230 -7.45 0.49 4.42
CA LEU A 230 -8.89 0.32 4.61
C LEU A 230 -9.32 -1.09 4.21
N ASN A 231 -8.92 -1.53 3.01
CA ASN A 231 -9.25 -2.82 2.44
C ASN A 231 -8.11 -3.80 2.71
N ARG A 232 -8.15 -4.43 3.86
CA ARG A 232 -7.16 -5.38 4.35
C ARG A 232 -7.83 -6.54 5.08
N LEU A 233 -7.18 -7.67 5.15
CA LEU A 233 -7.65 -8.79 5.96
C LEU A 233 -7.09 -8.71 7.39
N PRO A 234 -7.73 -9.35 8.38
CA PRO A 234 -7.28 -9.34 9.78
C PRO A 234 -5.82 -9.76 9.95
N HIS A 235 -5.42 -10.80 9.24
CA HIS A 235 -4.09 -11.41 9.32
C HIS A 235 -3.17 -11.07 8.14
N LEU A 236 -3.62 -10.21 7.20
CA LEU A 236 -2.83 -9.73 6.07
C LEU A 236 -2.90 -8.21 5.99
N ARG A 237 -1.83 -7.55 6.45
CA ARG A 237 -1.78 -6.08 6.57
C ARG A 237 -0.38 -5.52 6.33
N PRO A 238 -0.27 -4.28 5.81
CA PRO A 238 1.02 -3.61 5.72
C PRO A 238 1.71 -3.51 7.08
N THR A 239 3.03 -3.65 7.12
CA THR A 239 3.78 -3.47 8.37
C THR A 239 3.85 -2.02 8.80
N ALA A 240 3.92 -1.76 10.11
CA ALA A 240 3.77 -0.43 10.71
C ALA A 240 4.91 0.56 10.39
N TRP A 241 6.03 0.09 9.85
CA TRP A 241 7.25 0.90 9.76
C TRP A 241 7.13 2.18 8.90
N LEU A 242 6.27 2.20 7.88
CA LEU A 242 5.94 3.40 7.09
C LEU A 242 4.43 3.67 7.04
N SER A 243 3.65 3.00 7.88
CA SER A 243 2.19 3.10 7.87
C SER A 243 1.72 4.55 8.02
N GLY A 244 2.23 5.28 9.00
CA GLY A 244 1.82 6.66 9.25
C GLY A 244 2.08 7.63 8.10
N LEU A 245 3.23 7.50 7.40
CA LEU A 245 3.54 8.36 6.25
C LEU A 245 2.66 8.02 5.04
N ARG A 246 2.48 6.74 4.76
CA ARG A 246 1.66 6.27 3.64
C ARG A 246 0.18 6.51 3.91
N GLU A 247 -0.30 6.19 5.10
CA GLU A 247 -1.68 6.42 5.53
C GLU A 247 -2.05 7.89 5.41
N ALA A 248 -1.20 8.80 5.90
CA ALA A 248 -1.38 10.24 5.74
C ALA A 248 -1.42 10.66 4.26
N ALA A 249 -0.55 10.10 3.41
CA ALA A 249 -0.53 10.38 1.99
C ALA A 249 -1.80 9.88 1.27
N TYR A 250 -2.28 8.67 1.60
CA TYR A 250 -3.52 8.13 1.04
C TYR A 250 -4.75 8.89 1.52
N ALA A 251 -4.84 9.21 2.81
CA ALA A 251 -5.90 10.03 3.37
C ALA A 251 -5.95 11.42 2.71
N ALA A 252 -4.79 12.06 2.52
CA ALA A 252 -4.70 13.35 1.82
C ALA A 252 -5.13 13.24 0.36
N SER A 253 -4.78 12.14 -0.32
CA SER A 253 -5.19 11.87 -1.70
C SER A 253 -6.69 11.63 -1.83
N ARG A 254 -7.33 10.89 -0.89
CA ARG A 254 -8.79 10.70 -0.86
C ARG A 254 -9.51 12.04 -0.68
N ARG A 255 -9.15 12.82 0.35
CA ARG A 255 -9.73 14.16 0.57
C ARG A 255 -9.57 15.07 -0.63
N GLY A 256 -8.43 14.98 -1.33
CA GLY A 256 -8.18 15.76 -2.55
C GLY A 256 -9.13 15.42 -3.70
N ARG A 257 -9.69 14.21 -3.73
CA ARG A 257 -10.64 13.74 -4.76
C ARG A 257 -12.11 13.87 -4.33
N GLY A 258 -12.40 14.30 -3.14
CA GLY A 258 -13.76 14.30 -2.60
C GLY A 258 -14.34 12.90 -2.35
N ALA A 259 -13.50 11.89 -2.22
CA ALA A 259 -13.93 10.56 -1.81
C ALA A 259 -14.33 10.58 -0.33
N ALA A 260 -15.46 9.94 0.02
CA ALA A 260 -15.97 9.89 1.38
C ALA A 260 -14.92 9.30 2.34
N ASP A 261 -14.86 9.87 3.53
CA ASP A 261 -14.08 9.27 4.62
C ASP A 261 -14.94 8.13 5.20
N PRO A 262 -14.44 6.89 5.27
CA PRO A 262 -15.22 5.76 5.75
C PRO A 262 -15.54 5.82 7.25
N THR A 263 -15.07 6.84 7.96
CA THR A 263 -15.35 7.08 9.38
C THR A 263 -16.48 8.08 9.63
N GLU A 264 -17.07 8.68 8.60
CA GLU A 264 -18.29 9.47 8.75
C GLU A 264 -19.52 8.56 8.50
N PRO A 265 -20.47 8.52 9.49
CA PRO A 265 -21.68 7.70 9.38
C PRO A 265 -22.65 8.21 8.31
#